data_2755618ebf6e91d8c2813e8620a89ae4
#
_entry.id   2755618ebf6e91d8c2813e8620a89ae4
#
_cell.length_a   1.000
_cell.length_b   1.000
_cell.length_c   1.000
_cell.angle_alpha   90.00
_cell.angle_beta   90.00
_cell.angle_gamma   90.00
#
_symmetry.space_group_name_H-M   'P 1'
#
loop_
_entity.id
_entity.type
_entity.pdbx_description
1 polymer ?
#
loop_
_entity_poly.entity_id
_entity_poly.type
_entity_poly.pdbx_seq_one_letter_code
_entity_poly.pdbx_strand_id
1 'polypeptide(L)'
;MMLRRVVLAVGAMSMGCVSGASAQSNRYIEMGLGVNAAPPLVAHGSDNDWSTKCDLIINPLGLETGGECDSAPPRTSWTNAFGRGNGFGAGLAIGYDWGAVRLELEYLYRSTAYDDRSDTDIFDDVTLDKREQEIEQAYGEIDDLRSHGAFVNVYYDFGPSIASWTPYVGVGVGGERATLDYRSVWKRNDDPERISTFMDPLLRAKVAGTTTIGNARVSGSTLGYQLLAGVDYRLGERAMLGVKLRWVDFEAFEGGETLWSQLRSHESSVGRGEDIRYTVTTDDNGYWGLGVNLKYLF
;
A
#
# COMPACT_ATOMS: atom_id res chain seq x y z
N MET A 1 12.23 -11.48 -11.27
CA MET A 1 12.69 -10.13 -11.62
C MET A 1 12.58 -9.95 -13.13
N MET A 2 11.43 -9.56 -13.63
CA MET A 2 11.19 -9.31 -15.06
C MET A 2 10.80 -7.84 -15.21
N LEU A 3 11.74 -7.04 -15.70
CA LEU A 3 11.52 -5.64 -16.07
C LEU A 3 10.54 -5.58 -17.25
N ARG A 4 9.27 -5.29 -17.01
CA ARG A 4 8.34 -4.87 -18.06
C ARG A 4 8.64 -3.42 -18.42
N ARG A 5 9.38 -3.23 -19.50
CA ARG A 5 9.56 -1.92 -20.12
C ARG A 5 8.23 -1.51 -20.77
N VAL A 6 7.51 -0.62 -20.12
CA VAL A 6 6.41 0.09 -20.77
C VAL A 6 7.02 1.16 -21.68
N VAL A 7 6.96 0.94 -22.97
CA VAL A 7 7.34 1.94 -23.99
C VAL A 7 6.16 2.88 -24.14
N LEU A 8 6.24 4.06 -23.53
CA LEU A 8 5.32 5.17 -23.80
C LEU A 8 5.62 5.73 -25.19
N ALA A 9 4.77 5.38 -26.16
CA ALA A 9 4.76 6.04 -27.46
C ALA A 9 4.02 7.38 -27.30
N VAL A 10 4.76 8.46 -27.12
CA VAL A 10 4.21 9.83 -27.20
C VAL A 10 4.01 10.15 -28.69
N GLY A 11 2.79 9.95 -29.17
CA GLY A 11 2.37 10.40 -30.49
C GLY A 11 2.28 11.93 -30.51
N ALA A 12 3.11 12.57 -31.31
CA ALA A 12 3.02 14.01 -31.57
C ALA A 12 1.70 14.31 -32.30
N MET A 13 0.69 14.81 -31.58
CA MET A 13 -0.51 15.39 -32.17
C MET A 13 -0.18 16.81 -32.65
N SER A 14 -0.24 17.02 -33.96
CA SER A 14 -0.13 18.35 -34.58
C SER A 14 -1.31 19.23 -34.14
N MET A 15 -1.02 20.26 -33.35
CA MET A 15 -1.98 21.28 -32.93
C MET A 15 -2.35 22.15 -34.14
N GLY A 16 -3.55 21.94 -34.66
CA GLY A 16 -4.19 22.88 -35.57
C GLY A 16 -4.73 24.08 -34.78
N CYS A 17 -4.24 25.29 -35.06
CA CYS A 17 -4.75 26.51 -34.46
C CYS A 17 -6.22 26.74 -34.87
N VAL A 18 -7.12 26.66 -33.90
CA VAL A 18 -8.51 27.16 -34.04
C VAL A 18 -8.56 28.52 -33.33
N SER A 19 -8.58 29.58 -34.15
CA SER A 19 -8.80 30.95 -33.69
C SER A 19 -10.32 31.26 -33.64
N GLY A 20 -10.82 31.45 -32.43
CA GLY A 20 -12.19 31.91 -32.19
C GLY A 20 -12.31 32.46 -30.77
N ALA A 21 -12.01 33.75 -30.59
CA ALA A 21 -11.93 34.36 -29.29
C ALA A 21 -13.28 34.86 -28.77
N SER A 22 -13.78 34.27 -27.73
CA SER A 22 -14.47 35.00 -26.65
C SER A 22 -13.49 34.97 -25.45
N ALA A 23 -13.33 36.11 -24.79
CA ALA A 23 -12.48 36.19 -23.59
C ALA A 23 -13.16 35.47 -22.41
N GLN A 24 -13.28 34.16 -22.51
CA GLN A 24 -13.66 33.27 -21.42
C GLN A 24 -12.39 32.92 -20.67
N SER A 25 -12.39 33.13 -19.37
CA SER A 25 -11.27 32.78 -18.53
C SER A 25 -10.94 31.29 -18.72
N ASN A 26 -9.71 31.01 -19.15
CA ASN A 26 -9.29 29.66 -19.45
C ASN A 26 -8.69 28.95 -18.21
N ARG A 27 -8.79 29.56 -17.04
CA ARG A 27 -8.25 29.02 -15.79
C ARG A 27 -9.38 28.58 -14.89
N TYR A 28 -9.17 27.52 -14.16
CA TYR A 28 -10.12 27.04 -13.17
C TYR A 28 -9.44 26.47 -11.94
N ILE A 29 -10.20 26.48 -10.86
CA ILE A 29 -9.92 25.66 -9.68
C ILE A 29 -11.00 24.60 -9.58
N GLU A 30 -10.63 23.41 -9.12
CA GLU A 30 -11.55 22.31 -8.89
C GLU A 30 -11.38 21.81 -7.45
N MET A 31 -12.50 21.48 -6.80
CA MET A 31 -12.52 20.72 -5.58
C MET A 31 -13.43 19.52 -5.75
N GLY A 32 -13.00 18.36 -5.24
CA GLY A 32 -13.72 17.11 -5.39
C GLY A 32 -13.76 16.30 -4.10
N LEU A 33 -14.83 15.54 -3.95
CA LEU A 33 -15.01 14.53 -2.92
C LEU A 33 -15.51 13.25 -3.58
N GLY A 34 -15.06 12.10 -3.07
CA GLY A 34 -15.45 10.84 -3.66
C GLY A 34 -15.22 9.65 -2.74
N VAL A 35 -15.59 8.49 -3.24
CA VAL A 35 -15.34 7.19 -2.63
C VAL A 35 -14.29 6.45 -3.46
N ASN A 36 -13.59 5.54 -2.83
CA ASN A 36 -12.64 4.66 -3.49
C ASN A 36 -12.91 3.19 -3.16
N ALA A 37 -12.52 2.31 -4.06
CA ALA A 37 -12.53 0.87 -3.91
C ALA A 37 -11.20 0.31 -4.42
N ALA A 38 -10.49 -0.41 -3.57
CA ALA A 38 -9.20 -1.00 -3.86
C ALA A 38 -9.27 -2.54 -3.89
N PRO A 39 -8.43 -3.21 -4.70
CA PRO A 39 -8.26 -4.65 -4.63
C PRO A 39 -7.73 -5.07 -3.25
N PRO A 40 -7.68 -6.38 -2.93
CA PRO A 40 -7.02 -6.86 -1.73
C PRO A 40 -5.59 -6.32 -1.63
N LEU A 41 -5.17 -5.95 -0.41
CA LEU A 41 -3.81 -5.51 -0.13
C LEU A 41 -3.01 -6.72 0.38
N VAL A 42 -1.86 -6.99 -0.26
CA VAL A 42 -0.94 -8.04 0.18
C VAL A 42 0.29 -7.38 0.80
N ALA A 43 0.58 -7.76 2.03
CA ALA A 43 1.77 -7.32 2.75
C ALA A 43 2.74 -8.49 2.90
N HIS A 44 4.00 -8.28 2.51
CA HIS A 44 5.09 -9.23 2.64
C HIS A 44 6.02 -8.77 3.74
N GLY A 45 6.15 -9.59 4.77
CA GLY A 45 7.12 -9.37 5.84
C GLY A 45 8.37 -10.24 5.67
N SER A 46 9.51 -9.74 6.07
CA SER A 46 10.73 -10.52 6.19
C SER A 46 11.56 -10.02 7.36
N ASP A 47 12.27 -10.92 8.05
CA ASP A 47 13.16 -10.57 9.14
C ASP A 47 14.47 -11.37 9.09
N ASN A 48 15.39 -11.05 10.01
CA ASN A 48 16.64 -11.76 10.24
C ASN A 48 16.58 -12.72 11.43
N ASP A 49 15.37 -13.09 11.90
CA ASP A 49 15.23 -14.01 13.03
C ASP A 49 15.68 -15.43 12.67
N TRP A 50 16.20 -16.13 13.66
CA TRP A 50 16.70 -17.48 13.50
C TRP A 50 15.61 -18.51 13.76
N SER A 51 15.82 -19.71 13.23
CA SER A 51 15.09 -20.89 13.73
C SER A 51 15.30 -21.00 15.23
N THR A 52 14.24 -21.20 16.00
CA THR A 52 14.31 -21.37 17.46
C THR A 52 15.27 -22.49 17.88
N LYS A 53 15.40 -23.52 17.06
CA LYS A 53 16.36 -24.64 17.31
C LYS A 53 17.82 -24.18 17.28
N CYS A 54 18.15 -23.18 16.48
CA CYS A 54 19.48 -22.66 16.23
C CYS A 54 19.82 -21.40 17.04
N ASP A 55 18.81 -20.77 17.62
CA ASP A 55 18.99 -19.55 18.42
C ASP A 55 19.40 -19.88 19.87
N LEU A 56 20.69 -19.94 20.12
CA LEU A 56 21.24 -20.30 21.44
C LEU A 56 21.04 -19.24 22.53
N ILE A 57 20.58 -18.02 22.17
CA ILE A 57 20.23 -16.98 23.15
C ILE A 57 18.92 -17.34 23.84
N ILE A 58 17.90 -17.75 23.07
CA ILE A 58 16.60 -18.10 23.62
C ILE A 58 16.46 -19.58 23.92
N ASN A 59 17.27 -20.43 23.31
CA ASN A 59 17.27 -21.89 23.46
C ASN A 59 18.71 -22.41 23.68
N PRO A 60 19.31 -22.17 24.87
CA PRO A 60 20.70 -22.53 25.14
C PRO A 60 21.07 -24.02 24.98
N LEU A 61 20.07 -24.90 24.98
CA LEU A 61 20.24 -26.33 24.72
C LEU A 61 19.85 -26.70 23.27
N GLY A 62 19.63 -25.71 22.43
CA GLY A 62 19.30 -25.89 21.01
C GLY A 62 20.39 -26.70 20.30
N LEU A 63 20.02 -27.31 19.20
CA LEU A 63 20.91 -28.15 18.42
C LEU A 63 21.89 -27.28 17.63
N GLU A 64 23.14 -27.20 18.09
CA GLU A 64 24.27 -26.92 17.21
C GLU A 64 24.50 -28.13 16.29
N THR A 65 23.59 -28.40 15.36
CA THR A 65 23.82 -29.46 14.38
C THR A 65 24.49 -28.87 13.17
N GLY A 66 25.74 -29.27 12.94
CA GLY A 66 26.52 -28.84 11.78
C GLY A 66 25.72 -28.92 10.50
N GLY A 67 25.74 -27.88 9.75
CA GLY A 67 25.09 -27.73 8.44
C GLY A 67 23.77 -26.94 8.45
N GLU A 68 22.88 -27.17 9.36
CA GLU A 68 21.59 -26.44 9.39
C GLU A 68 21.68 -25.10 10.13
N CYS A 69 22.52 -25.03 11.16
CA CYS A 69 22.69 -23.83 11.99
C CYS A 69 23.99 -23.04 11.73
N ASP A 70 24.87 -23.52 10.85
CA ASP A 70 26.22 -22.94 10.63
C ASP A 70 26.22 -21.77 9.62
N SER A 71 25.18 -21.60 8.82
CA SER A 71 25.04 -20.50 7.86
C SER A 71 24.40 -19.28 8.52
N ALA A 72 24.61 -18.12 7.91
CA ALA A 72 23.84 -16.93 8.26
C ALA A 72 22.34 -17.27 8.28
N PRO A 73 21.57 -16.74 9.24
CA PRO A 73 20.17 -17.07 9.35
C PRO A 73 19.48 -16.86 8.02
N PRO A 74 18.77 -17.86 7.50
CA PRO A 74 17.92 -17.61 6.35
C PRO A 74 16.93 -16.51 6.75
N ARG A 75 16.71 -15.55 5.87
CA ARG A 75 15.67 -14.55 6.07
C ARG A 75 14.34 -15.26 6.18
N THR A 76 13.65 -15.04 7.28
CA THR A 76 12.29 -15.52 7.43
C THR A 76 11.34 -14.61 6.63
N SER A 77 10.28 -15.18 6.07
CA SER A 77 9.33 -14.44 5.26
C SER A 77 7.90 -14.93 5.50
N TRP A 78 6.98 -14.00 5.44
CA TRP A 78 5.56 -14.29 5.57
C TRP A 78 4.74 -13.33 4.73
N THR A 79 3.47 -13.67 4.51
CA THR A 79 2.53 -12.86 3.76
C THR A 79 1.20 -12.75 4.50
N ASN A 80 0.59 -11.59 4.42
CA ASN A 80 -0.77 -11.33 4.88
C ASN A 80 -1.57 -10.75 3.72
N ALA A 81 -2.74 -11.34 3.42
CA ALA A 81 -3.64 -10.88 2.39
C ALA A 81 -4.90 -10.29 3.04
N PHE A 82 -4.97 -8.97 3.09
CA PHE A 82 -6.13 -8.24 3.59
C PHE A 82 -7.17 -8.11 2.48
N GLY A 83 -8.45 -8.19 2.83
CA GLY A 83 -9.55 -8.13 1.88
C GLY A 83 -9.61 -6.85 1.06
N ARG A 84 -10.69 -6.64 0.31
CA ARG A 84 -10.85 -5.43 -0.51
C ARG A 84 -11.00 -4.19 0.34
N GLY A 85 -10.34 -3.11 -0.09
CA GLY A 85 -10.41 -1.81 0.57
C GLY A 85 -11.54 -0.95 0.03
N ASN A 86 -12.16 -0.18 0.94
CA ASN A 86 -13.12 0.86 0.59
C ASN A 86 -12.83 2.12 1.41
N GLY A 87 -13.10 3.27 0.83
CA GLY A 87 -12.77 4.50 1.52
C GLY A 87 -13.26 5.75 0.84
N PHE A 88 -12.67 6.87 1.23
CA PHE A 88 -13.01 8.18 0.67
C PHE A 88 -11.77 8.90 0.16
N GLY A 89 -11.98 9.88 -0.71
CA GLY A 89 -10.95 10.78 -1.21
C GLY A 89 -11.44 12.21 -1.30
N ALA A 90 -10.52 13.13 -1.18
CA ALA A 90 -10.74 14.56 -1.37
C ALA A 90 -9.64 15.12 -2.27
N GLY A 91 -9.99 15.96 -3.24
CA GLY A 91 -9.06 16.52 -4.21
C GLY A 91 -9.21 18.03 -4.37
N LEU A 92 -8.08 18.67 -4.67
CA LEU A 92 -8.01 20.05 -5.10
C LEU A 92 -7.19 20.11 -6.39
N ALA A 93 -7.63 20.89 -7.37
CA ALA A 93 -6.88 21.05 -8.59
C ALA A 93 -6.93 22.48 -9.13
N ILE A 94 -5.90 22.82 -9.89
CA ILE A 94 -5.84 24.03 -10.72
C ILE A 94 -5.62 23.59 -12.16
N GLY A 95 -6.32 24.20 -13.08
CA GLY A 95 -6.23 23.81 -14.48
C GLY A 95 -6.31 24.97 -15.43
N TYR A 96 -5.92 24.66 -16.66
CA TYR A 96 -6.03 25.54 -17.81
C TYR A 96 -6.77 24.83 -18.95
N ASP A 97 -7.74 25.50 -19.52
CA ASP A 97 -8.64 25.01 -20.54
C ASP A 97 -8.35 25.70 -21.89
N TRP A 98 -7.98 24.94 -22.92
CA TRP A 98 -7.79 25.39 -24.30
C TRP A 98 -9.01 25.07 -25.20
N GLY A 99 -10.15 24.73 -24.59
CA GLY A 99 -11.38 24.35 -25.27
C GLY A 99 -11.56 22.84 -25.35
N ALA A 100 -10.92 22.15 -26.27
CA ALA A 100 -11.01 20.69 -26.38
C ALA A 100 -9.98 19.95 -25.48
N VAL A 101 -8.97 20.65 -24.98
CA VAL A 101 -7.90 20.05 -24.17
C VAL A 101 -7.74 20.85 -22.89
N ARG A 102 -7.63 20.15 -21.76
CA ARG A 102 -7.33 20.75 -20.45
C ARG A 102 -6.05 20.16 -19.89
N LEU A 103 -5.28 20.98 -19.20
CA LEU A 103 -4.15 20.57 -18.35
C LEU A 103 -4.48 20.91 -16.90
N GLU A 104 -4.22 19.99 -16.01
CA GLU A 104 -4.58 20.12 -14.59
C GLU A 104 -3.44 19.64 -13.70
N LEU A 105 -3.15 20.37 -12.65
CA LEU A 105 -2.35 19.90 -11.51
C LEU A 105 -3.30 19.60 -10.37
N GLU A 106 -3.35 18.35 -9.94
CA GLU A 106 -4.25 17.84 -8.92
C GLU A 106 -3.46 17.40 -7.69
N TYR A 107 -3.92 17.80 -6.51
CA TYR A 107 -3.58 17.19 -5.24
C TYR A 107 -4.74 16.31 -4.79
N LEU A 108 -4.43 15.11 -4.28
CA LEU A 108 -5.41 14.14 -3.85
C LEU A 108 -5.04 13.58 -2.46
N TYR A 109 -5.99 13.62 -1.54
CA TYR A 109 -5.96 12.85 -0.30
C TYR A 109 -6.86 11.62 -0.44
N ARG A 110 -6.38 10.48 0.06
CA ARG A 110 -7.13 9.22 0.09
C ARG A 110 -6.99 8.54 1.44
N SER A 111 -8.08 7.98 1.96
CA SER A 111 -8.11 7.02 3.07
C SER A 111 -8.87 5.79 2.61
N THR A 112 -8.28 4.62 2.79
CA THR A 112 -8.84 3.33 2.37
C THR A 112 -8.75 2.36 3.53
N ALA A 113 -9.91 1.93 4.05
CA ALA A 113 -10.02 0.88 5.06
C ALA A 113 -10.07 -0.48 4.36
N TYR A 114 -9.24 -1.40 4.81
CA TYR A 114 -9.23 -2.81 4.40
C TYR A 114 -9.81 -3.67 5.52
N ASP A 115 -9.91 -5.00 5.29
CA ASP A 115 -10.12 -5.91 6.40
C ASP A 115 -8.95 -5.76 7.39
N ASP A 116 -9.28 -5.53 8.65
CA ASP A 116 -8.33 -5.16 9.70
C ASP A 116 -7.39 -6.30 10.10
N ARG A 117 -7.71 -7.55 9.74
CA ARG A 117 -6.94 -8.74 10.12
C ARG A 117 -6.84 -9.76 8.98
N SER A 118 -5.66 -10.38 8.86
CA SER A 118 -5.38 -11.48 7.93
C SER A 118 -4.53 -12.55 8.63
N ASP A 119 -4.85 -13.82 8.41
CA ASP A 119 -3.97 -14.92 8.81
C ASP A 119 -2.65 -14.83 8.05
N THR A 120 -1.58 -15.31 8.70
CA THR A 120 -0.23 -15.28 8.13
C THR A 120 0.04 -16.52 7.31
N ASP A 121 0.35 -16.35 6.03
CA ASP A 121 0.89 -17.38 5.16
C ASP A 121 2.42 -17.35 5.17
N ILE A 122 3.03 -18.52 5.13
CA ILE A 122 4.46 -18.74 5.33
C ILE A 122 4.99 -19.54 4.14
N PHE A 123 6.15 -19.10 3.60
CA PHE A 123 6.72 -19.66 2.39
C PHE A 123 8.17 -20.15 2.54
N ASP A 124 8.79 -19.91 3.70
CA ASP A 124 10.15 -20.38 3.99
C ASP A 124 10.15 -21.49 5.04
N ASP A 125 11.15 -22.37 4.97
CA ASP A 125 11.24 -23.55 5.83
C ASP A 125 11.42 -23.17 7.31
N VAL A 126 12.12 -22.07 7.60
CA VAL A 126 12.41 -21.65 9.00
C VAL A 126 11.14 -21.21 9.72
N THR A 127 10.35 -20.37 9.06
CA THR A 127 9.11 -19.86 9.64
C THR A 127 8.03 -20.94 9.66
N LEU A 128 8.03 -21.84 8.68
CA LEU A 128 7.14 -23.01 8.66
C LEU A 128 7.44 -23.94 9.83
N ASP A 129 8.71 -24.24 10.09
CA ASP A 129 9.15 -25.04 11.23
C ASP A 129 8.67 -24.42 12.56
N LYS A 130 8.84 -23.11 12.75
CA LYS A 130 8.31 -22.41 13.95
C LYS A 130 6.79 -22.60 14.07
N ARG A 131 6.06 -22.38 12.98
CA ARG A 131 4.60 -22.49 12.97
C ARG A 131 4.14 -23.90 13.37
N GLU A 132 4.73 -24.94 12.78
CA GLU A 132 4.33 -26.31 13.04
C GLU A 132 4.72 -26.81 14.43
N GLN A 133 5.82 -26.32 14.97
CA GLN A 133 6.43 -26.85 16.18
C GLN A 133 6.20 -26.02 17.44
N GLU A 134 5.82 -24.75 17.34
CA GLU A 134 5.62 -23.90 18.52
C GLU A 134 4.44 -22.93 18.41
N ILE A 135 4.05 -22.48 17.22
CA ILE A 135 3.07 -21.41 17.06
C ILE A 135 1.65 -21.96 16.95
N GLU A 136 0.76 -21.45 17.79
CA GLU A 136 -0.67 -21.74 17.72
C GLU A 136 -1.39 -20.81 16.74
N GLN A 137 -1.01 -19.53 16.71
CA GLN A 137 -1.64 -18.51 15.93
C GLN A 137 -0.63 -17.47 15.41
N ALA A 138 -0.74 -17.13 14.13
CA ALA A 138 0.00 -16.05 13.51
C ALA A 138 -0.95 -15.26 12.59
N TYR A 139 -0.95 -13.92 12.74
CA TYR A 139 -1.77 -13.04 11.91
C TYR A 139 -1.16 -11.65 11.80
N GLY A 140 -1.55 -10.93 10.75
CA GLY A 140 -1.29 -9.52 10.57
C GLY A 140 -2.55 -8.68 10.80
N GLU A 141 -2.37 -7.47 11.29
CA GLU A 141 -3.39 -6.44 11.41
C GLU A 141 -2.89 -5.17 10.72
N ILE A 142 -3.79 -4.41 10.10
CA ILE A 142 -3.48 -3.12 9.49
C ILE A 142 -4.54 -2.08 9.86
N ASP A 143 -4.09 -0.83 9.95
CA ASP A 143 -4.98 0.34 9.98
C ASP A 143 -5.31 0.80 8.55
N ASP A 144 -6.09 1.89 8.45
CA ASP A 144 -6.39 2.52 7.17
C ASP A 144 -5.11 2.94 6.42
N LEU A 145 -5.05 2.60 5.16
CA LEU A 145 -4.05 3.16 4.26
C LEU A 145 -4.42 4.62 3.96
N ARG A 146 -3.54 5.54 4.31
CA ARG A 146 -3.69 6.99 4.06
C ARG A 146 -2.65 7.45 3.07
N SER A 147 -3.08 8.23 2.08
CA SER A 147 -2.14 8.73 1.09
C SER A 147 -2.39 10.18 0.69
N HIS A 148 -1.31 10.82 0.25
CA HIS A 148 -1.27 12.17 -0.30
C HIS A 148 -0.59 12.10 -1.66
N GLY A 149 -1.30 12.40 -2.72
CA GLY A 149 -0.81 12.31 -4.10
C GLY A 149 -0.82 13.65 -4.80
N ALA A 150 0.03 13.77 -5.82
CA ALA A 150 0.03 14.88 -6.76
C ALA A 150 0.14 14.34 -8.19
N PHE A 151 -0.72 14.82 -9.08
CA PHE A 151 -0.82 14.38 -10.47
C PHE A 151 -0.84 15.56 -11.42
N VAL A 152 -0.25 15.35 -12.59
CA VAL A 152 -0.45 16.20 -13.78
C VAL A 152 -1.34 15.43 -14.73
N ASN A 153 -2.50 16.02 -15.04
CA ASN A 153 -3.55 15.41 -15.84
C ASN A 153 -3.73 16.17 -17.16
N VAL A 154 -3.95 15.43 -18.22
CA VAL A 154 -4.39 15.97 -19.51
C VAL A 154 -5.75 15.37 -19.83
N TYR A 155 -6.71 16.23 -20.18
CA TYR A 155 -8.07 15.84 -20.54
C TYR A 155 -8.37 16.21 -21.97
N TYR A 156 -9.25 15.44 -22.58
CA TYR A 156 -9.90 15.75 -23.83
C TYR A 156 -11.42 15.87 -23.61
N ASP A 157 -11.98 17.03 -23.90
CA ASP A 157 -13.40 17.34 -23.78
C ASP A 157 -14.09 17.08 -25.12
N PHE A 158 -15.06 16.19 -25.08
CA PHE A 158 -15.96 15.99 -26.24
C PHE A 158 -16.95 17.13 -26.25
N GLY A 159 -16.83 18.06 -27.16
CA GLY A 159 -17.62 19.28 -27.23
C GLY A 159 -19.08 19.15 -26.79
N PRO A 160 -19.82 20.22 -26.57
CA PRO A 160 -21.14 20.18 -25.93
C PRO A 160 -22.10 19.29 -26.73
N SER A 161 -22.17 18.02 -26.36
CA SER A 161 -22.99 17.04 -27.08
C SER A 161 -24.47 17.22 -26.81
N ILE A 162 -24.85 17.78 -25.65
CA ILE A 162 -26.25 18.06 -25.27
C ILE A 162 -26.23 19.26 -24.29
N ALA A 163 -26.61 20.42 -24.81
CA ALA A 163 -26.99 21.67 -24.13
C ALA A 163 -26.15 22.21 -22.96
N SER A 164 -25.63 21.45 -22.01
CA SER A 164 -24.85 21.93 -20.86
C SER A 164 -23.92 20.89 -20.33
N TRP A 165 -23.87 19.72 -20.93
CA TRP A 165 -23.06 18.59 -20.52
C TRP A 165 -21.80 18.46 -21.38
N THR A 166 -20.64 18.33 -20.73
CA THR A 166 -19.36 18.13 -21.41
C THR A 166 -18.75 16.82 -20.91
N PRO A 167 -18.91 15.72 -21.65
CA PRO A 167 -18.18 14.49 -21.37
C PRO A 167 -16.69 14.68 -21.61
N TYR A 168 -15.86 13.96 -20.86
CA TYR A 168 -14.41 14.01 -21.03
C TYR A 168 -13.73 12.68 -20.69
N VAL A 169 -12.53 12.52 -21.23
CA VAL A 169 -11.57 11.48 -20.82
C VAL A 169 -10.23 12.14 -20.49
N GLY A 170 -9.44 11.50 -19.67
CA GLY A 170 -8.13 12.04 -19.29
C GLY A 170 -7.14 10.95 -18.90
N VAL A 171 -5.89 11.35 -18.94
CA VAL A 171 -4.77 10.56 -18.44
C VAL A 171 -3.90 11.43 -17.53
N GLY A 172 -3.31 10.83 -16.53
CA GLY A 172 -2.43 11.54 -15.61
C GLY A 172 -1.24 10.70 -15.17
N VAL A 173 -0.17 11.40 -14.84
CA VAL A 173 1.02 10.81 -14.20
C VAL A 173 1.33 11.59 -12.95
N GLY A 174 1.83 10.90 -11.94
CA GLY A 174 2.10 11.54 -10.67
C GLY A 174 2.76 10.60 -9.68
N GLY A 175 2.63 10.94 -8.42
CA GLY A 175 3.09 10.08 -7.34
C GLY A 175 2.28 10.30 -6.09
N GLU A 176 2.34 9.34 -5.20
CA GLU A 176 1.74 9.45 -3.86
C GLU A 176 2.76 9.09 -2.78
N ARG A 177 2.52 9.64 -1.61
CA ARG A 177 3.11 9.14 -0.37
C ARG A 177 2.02 8.45 0.42
N ALA A 178 2.15 7.14 0.58
CA ALA A 178 1.24 6.31 1.34
C ALA A 178 1.82 5.98 2.72
N THR A 179 0.95 5.77 3.69
CA THR A 179 1.30 5.35 5.06
C THR A 179 0.27 4.35 5.54
N LEU A 180 0.75 3.28 6.15
CA LEU A 180 -0.02 2.18 6.72
C LEU A 180 0.64 1.75 8.04
N ASP A 181 -0.12 1.63 9.11
CA ASP A 181 0.37 1.02 10.34
C ASP A 181 0.07 -0.50 10.29
N TYR A 182 1.12 -1.30 10.35
CA TYR A 182 1.08 -2.76 10.28
C TYR A 182 1.51 -3.36 11.62
N ARG A 183 0.80 -4.39 12.05
CA ARG A 183 1.08 -5.15 13.27
C ARG A 183 1.11 -6.63 12.96
N SER A 184 2.19 -7.29 13.31
CA SER A 184 2.35 -8.75 13.21
C SER A 184 2.24 -9.38 14.59
N VAL A 185 1.45 -10.42 14.72
CA VAL A 185 1.17 -11.10 16.00
C VAL A 185 1.42 -12.60 15.85
N TRP A 186 2.26 -13.14 16.75
CA TRP A 186 2.65 -14.54 16.78
C TRP A 186 2.45 -15.07 18.21
N LYS A 187 1.53 -16.02 18.38
CA LYS A 187 1.21 -16.62 19.67
C LYS A 187 1.74 -18.05 19.72
N ARG A 188 2.55 -18.36 20.73
CA ARG A 188 2.97 -19.73 21.02
C ARG A 188 1.84 -20.54 21.60
N ASN A 189 1.93 -21.86 21.42
CA ASN A 189 0.96 -22.80 21.96
C ASN A 189 0.89 -22.67 23.49
N ASP A 190 -0.33 -22.73 24.03
CA ASP A 190 -0.55 -22.69 25.48
C ASP A 190 -0.09 -23.99 26.18
N ASP A 191 -0.03 -25.12 25.45
CA ASP A 191 0.45 -26.41 25.95
C ASP A 191 1.96 -26.55 25.72
N PRO A 192 2.80 -26.59 26.79
CA PRO A 192 4.23 -26.74 26.66
C PRO A 192 4.69 -28.01 25.91
N GLU A 193 3.88 -29.07 25.92
CA GLU A 193 4.22 -30.33 25.24
C GLU A 193 4.11 -30.19 23.71
N ARG A 194 3.41 -29.18 23.22
CA ARG A 194 3.32 -28.85 21.80
C ARG A 194 4.42 -27.92 21.30
N ILE A 195 5.30 -27.46 22.19
CA ILE A 195 6.42 -26.59 21.83
C ILE A 195 7.67 -27.46 21.71
N SER A 196 7.88 -28.07 20.53
CA SER A 196 8.99 -29.02 20.32
C SER A 196 10.33 -28.37 19.95
N THR A 197 10.33 -27.05 19.63
CA THR A 197 11.55 -26.31 19.28
C THR A 197 12.51 -26.09 20.44
N PHE A 198 11.99 -26.03 21.68
CA PHE A 198 12.80 -25.89 22.90
C PHE A 198 13.13 -27.26 23.53
N MET A 199 14.40 -27.55 23.73
CA MET A 199 14.86 -28.82 24.34
C MET A 199 14.59 -28.85 25.84
N ASP A 200 14.71 -27.72 26.55
CA ASP A 200 14.50 -27.62 27.99
C ASP A 200 13.01 -27.55 28.35
N PRO A 201 12.44 -28.49 29.11
CA PRO A 201 11.07 -28.46 29.57
C PRO A 201 10.69 -27.21 30.38
N LEU A 202 11.63 -26.64 31.12
CA LEU A 202 11.40 -25.42 31.91
C LEU A 202 11.24 -24.22 31.00
N LEU A 203 11.99 -24.13 29.89
CA LEU A 203 11.82 -23.11 28.88
C LEU A 203 10.47 -23.27 28.14
N ARG A 204 10.09 -24.50 27.80
CA ARG A 204 8.75 -24.75 27.20
C ARG A 204 7.63 -24.20 28.09
N ALA A 205 7.68 -24.52 29.37
CA ALA A 205 6.69 -24.02 30.33
C ALA A 205 6.73 -22.50 30.49
N LYS A 206 7.89 -21.88 30.37
CA LYS A 206 8.06 -20.43 30.47
C LYS A 206 7.53 -19.70 29.26
N VAL A 207 7.70 -20.25 28.06
CA VAL A 207 7.30 -19.58 26.78
C VAL A 207 5.90 -19.96 26.33
N ALA A 208 5.29 -21.00 26.90
CA ALA A 208 3.93 -21.43 26.56
C ALA A 208 2.92 -20.27 26.70
N GLY A 209 2.07 -20.09 25.71
CA GLY A 209 1.04 -19.05 25.65
C GLY A 209 1.58 -17.62 25.45
N THR A 210 2.87 -17.44 25.32
CA THR A 210 3.46 -16.09 25.11
C THR A 210 3.18 -15.57 23.71
N THR A 211 3.06 -14.25 23.61
CA THR A 211 2.76 -13.57 22.34
C THR A 211 3.91 -12.63 21.96
N THR A 212 4.38 -12.74 20.74
CA THR A 212 5.34 -11.81 20.12
C THR A 212 4.58 -10.86 19.22
N ILE A 213 4.85 -9.57 19.35
CA ILE A 213 4.19 -8.52 18.56
C ILE A 213 5.24 -7.65 17.90
N GLY A 214 5.12 -7.49 16.59
CA GLY A 214 5.87 -6.52 15.79
C GLY A 214 4.95 -5.40 15.32
N ASN A 215 5.35 -4.14 15.48
CA ASN A 215 4.63 -2.99 14.96
C ASN A 215 5.54 -2.25 13.99
N ALA A 216 5.04 -1.98 12.79
CA ALA A 216 5.74 -1.21 11.77
C ALA A 216 4.84 -0.12 11.20
N ARG A 217 5.41 1.07 11.04
CA ARG A 217 4.81 2.08 10.18
C ARG A 217 5.42 1.96 8.80
N VAL A 218 4.67 1.38 7.87
CA VAL A 218 5.05 1.28 6.47
C VAL A 218 4.71 2.61 5.80
N SER A 219 5.71 3.32 5.28
CA SER A 219 5.51 4.60 4.60
C SER A 219 6.44 4.68 3.41
N GLY A 220 5.89 4.83 2.24
CA GLY A 220 6.64 4.90 0.99
C GLY A 220 6.13 6.00 0.06
N SER A 221 6.97 6.40 -0.89
CA SER A 221 6.58 7.29 -1.99
C SER A 221 6.73 6.51 -3.29
N THR A 222 5.67 6.45 -4.07
CA THR A 222 5.61 5.70 -5.32
C THR A 222 5.18 6.58 -6.48
N LEU A 223 5.58 6.20 -7.67
CA LEU A 223 5.08 6.79 -8.90
C LEU A 223 3.88 5.99 -9.40
N GLY A 224 3.01 6.67 -10.12
CA GLY A 224 1.81 6.03 -10.67
C GLY A 224 1.22 6.80 -11.83
N TYR A 225 0.23 6.21 -12.42
CA TYR A 225 -0.55 6.81 -13.49
C TYR A 225 -2.05 6.62 -13.24
N GLN A 226 -2.84 7.47 -13.85
CA GLN A 226 -4.30 7.39 -13.74
C GLN A 226 -4.99 7.54 -15.08
N LEU A 227 -6.12 6.84 -15.20
CA LEU A 227 -7.09 7.03 -16.27
C LEU A 227 -8.35 7.70 -15.68
N LEU A 228 -8.86 8.65 -16.38
CA LEU A 228 -9.94 9.51 -15.92
C LEU A 228 -11.05 9.55 -16.98
N ALA A 229 -12.28 9.51 -16.53
CA ALA A 229 -13.45 9.74 -17.37
C ALA A 229 -14.53 10.45 -16.55
N GLY A 230 -15.30 11.29 -17.20
CA GLY A 230 -16.35 11.99 -16.47
C GLY A 230 -17.23 12.84 -17.34
N VAL A 231 -18.08 13.59 -16.67
CA VAL A 231 -18.97 14.54 -17.30
C VAL A 231 -19.13 15.76 -16.42
N ASP A 232 -18.98 16.94 -16.99
CA ASP A 232 -19.19 18.22 -16.34
C ASP A 232 -20.53 18.82 -16.80
N TYR A 233 -21.32 19.33 -15.88
CA TYR A 233 -22.56 20.07 -16.12
C TYR A 233 -22.35 21.54 -15.79
N ARG A 234 -22.61 22.43 -16.73
CA ARG A 234 -22.50 23.88 -16.58
C ARG A 234 -23.67 24.44 -15.78
N LEU A 235 -23.39 24.92 -14.58
CA LEU A 235 -24.38 25.55 -13.68
C LEU A 235 -24.60 27.04 -14.03
N GLY A 236 -23.67 27.66 -14.72
CA GLY A 236 -23.70 29.09 -15.09
C GLY A 236 -22.44 29.45 -15.87
N GLU A 237 -22.13 30.74 -15.93
CA GLU A 237 -20.98 31.21 -16.72
C GLU A 237 -19.64 30.79 -16.13
N ARG A 238 -19.55 30.59 -14.82
CA ARG A 238 -18.28 30.34 -14.09
C ARG A 238 -18.25 29.09 -13.26
N ALA A 239 -19.35 28.35 -13.17
CA ALA A 239 -19.41 27.16 -12.31
C ALA A 239 -19.83 25.91 -13.10
N MET A 240 -19.17 24.80 -12.82
CA MET A 240 -19.52 23.49 -13.36
C MET A 240 -19.54 22.47 -12.22
N LEU A 241 -20.53 21.60 -12.25
CA LEU A 241 -20.62 20.43 -11.36
C LEU A 241 -20.30 19.19 -12.19
N GLY A 242 -19.40 18.34 -11.71
CA GLY A 242 -18.98 17.14 -12.45
C GLY A 242 -19.08 15.86 -11.65
N VAL A 243 -19.06 14.75 -12.40
CA VAL A 243 -18.83 13.42 -11.89
C VAL A 243 -17.57 12.90 -12.56
N LYS A 244 -16.61 12.42 -11.74
CA LYS A 244 -15.29 11.94 -12.18
C LYS A 244 -15.12 10.49 -11.74
N LEU A 245 -14.91 9.60 -12.69
CA LEU A 245 -14.41 8.23 -12.47
C LEU A 245 -12.91 8.25 -12.69
N ARG A 246 -12.16 7.58 -11.80
CA ARG A 246 -10.72 7.37 -11.95
C ARG A 246 -10.35 5.92 -11.75
N TRP A 247 -9.34 5.47 -12.44
CA TRP A 247 -8.57 4.28 -12.15
C TRP A 247 -7.12 4.70 -11.99
N VAL A 248 -6.52 4.31 -10.88
CA VAL A 248 -5.15 4.67 -10.52
C VAL A 248 -4.37 3.40 -10.27
N ASP A 249 -3.11 3.39 -10.67
CA ASP A 249 -2.18 2.29 -10.45
C ASP A 249 -0.83 2.86 -10.01
N PHE A 250 -0.30 2.32 -8.91
CA PHE A 250 0.97 2.71 -8.32
C PHE A 250 1.89 1.51 -8.22
N GLU A 251 3.19 1.79 -8.25
CA GLU A 251 4.21 0.78 -7.92
C GLU A 251 4.08 0.36 -6.44
N ALA A 252 4.56 -0.86 -6.14
CA ALA A 252 4.73 -1.35 -4.78
C ALA A 252 5.52 -0.36 -3.92
N PHE A 253 5.21 -0.26 -2.63
CA PHE A 253 6.01 0.55 -1.73
C PHE A 253 6.60 -0.30 -0.60
N GLU A 254 7.83 0.03 -0.21
CA GLU A 254 8.61 -0.66 0.81
C GLU A 254 8.70 0.20 2.05
N GLY A 255 8.38 -0.39 3.20
CA GLY A 255 8.61 0.21 4.50
C GLY A 255 10.10 0.20 4.87
N GLY A 256 10.51 1.16 5.70
CA GLY A 256 11.83 1.13 6.30
C GLY A 256 12.02 -0.06 7.25
N GLU A 257 13.28 -0.45 7.43
CA GLU A 257 13.66 -1.48 8.40
C GLU A 257 13.25 -1.06 9.81
N THR A 258 12.61 -1.96 10.55
CA THR A 258 12.05 -1.71 11.88
C THR A 258 12.56 -2.76 12.86
N LEU A 259 12.89 -2.33 14.09
CA LEU A 259 13.22 -3.25 15.19
C LEU A 259 11.94 -3.93 15.70
N TRP A 260 12.04 -5.19 16.08
CA TRP A 260 10.98 -5.87 16.80
C TRP A 260 10.67 -5.14 18.10
N SER A 261 9.39 -5.06 18.42
CA SER A 261 8.90 -4.37 19.60
C SER A 261 9.39 -5.06 20.89
N GLN A 262 9.50 -4.27 21.96
CA GLN A 262 9.85 -4.77 23.31
C GLN A 262 8.80 -5.75 23.89
N LEU A 263 7.67 -5.94 23.23
CA LEU A 263 6.63 -6.90 23.64
C LEU A 263 6.93 -8.34 23.18
N ARG A 264 8.10 -8.60 22.58
CA ARG A 264 8.56 -9.95 22.30
C ARG A 264 8.69 -10.77 23.59
N SER A 265 8.31 -12.03 23.49
CA SER A 265 8.36 -12.97 24.61
C SER A 265 9.76 -13.46 24.98
N HIS A 266 10.79 -13.12 24.18
CA HIS A 266 12.21 -13.41 24.43
C HIS A 266 13.05 -12.18 24.10
N GLU A 267 14.35 -12.28 24.26
CA GLU A 267 15.29 -11.21 23.90
C GLU A 267 15.08 -10.75 22.46
N SER A 268 15.26 -9.46 22.21
CA SER A 268 15.08 -8.84 20.88
C SER A 268 16.32 -9.02 19.98
N SER A 269 17.11 -10.06 20.24
CA SER A 269 18.31 -10.39 19.50
C SER A 269 18.26 -11.81 18.97
N VAL A 270 18.94 -12.05 17.87
CA VAL A 270 19.08 -13.36 17.23
C VAL A 270 20.36 -14.05 17.69
N GLY A 271 20.52 -15.33 17.37
CA GLY A 271 21.52 -16.30 17.76
C GLY A 271 22.93 -15.83 18.10
N ARG A 272 23.41 -14.72 17.59
CA ARG A 272 24.73 -14.13 17.90
C ARG A 272 24.67 -12.76 18.58
N GLY A 273 23.52 -12.34 19.05
CA GLY A 273 23.34 -11.05 19.74
C GLY A 273 23.02 -9.88 18.82
N GLU A 274 22.66 -10.14 17.55
CA GLU A 274 22.19 -9.11 16.63
C GLU A 274 20.72 -8.78 16.91
N ASP A 275 20.37 -7.51 16.77
CA ASP A 275 18.96 -7.07 16.89
C ASP A 275 18.10 -7.69 15.81
N ILE A 276 16.89 -8.10 16.17
CA ILE A 276 15.91 -8.56 15.19
C ILE A 276 15.29 -7.37 14.49
N ARG A 277 15.45 -7.32 13.17
CA ARG A 277 14.94 -6.29 12.29
C ARG A 277 14.04 -6.92 11.25
N TYR A 278 12.96 -6.25 10.95
CA TYR A 278 12.05 -6.70 9.91
C TYR A 278 11.66 -5.57 8.98
N THR A 279 11.28 -5.95 7.77
CA THR A 279 10.82 -5.06 6.71
C THR A 279 9.46 -5.55 6.23
N VAL A 280 8.57 -4.63 5.93
CA VAL A 280 7.27 -4.92 5.33
C VAL A 280 7.16 -4.18 4.02
N THR A 281 6.82 -4.91 2.96
CA THR A 281 6.55 -4.37 1.63
C THR A 281 5.10 -4.66 1.25
N THR A 282 4.53 -3.87 0.37
CA THR A 282 3.19 -4.14 -0.20
C THR A 282 3.31 -4.42 -1.68
N ASP A 283 2.35 -5.17 -2.22
CA ASP A 283 2.18 -5.28 -3.66
C ASP A 283 1.69 -3.97 -4.28
N ASP A 284 1.54 -3.96 -5.61
CA ASP A 284 1.01 -2.84 -6.38
C ASP A 284 -0.31 -2.34 -5.77
N ASN A 285 -0.41 -1.01 -5.60
CA ASN A 285 -1.47 -0.35 -4.87
C ASN A 285 -2.36 0.45 -5.83
N GLY A 286 -3.22 -0.23 -6.56
CA GLY A 286 -4.20 0.39 -7.44
C GLY A 286 -5.56 0.60 -6.77
N TYR A 287 -6.39 1.49 -7.34
CA TYR A 287 -7.77 1.66 -6.87
C TYR A 287 -8.67 2.29 -7.94
N TRP A 288 -9.97 2.09 -7.77
CA TRP A 288 -11.02 2.82 -8.47
C TRP A 288 -11.57 3.92 -7.59
N GLY A 289 -11.84 5.09 -8.15
CA GLY A 289 -12.46 6.22 -7.46
C GLY A 289 -13.65 6.75 -8.24
N LEU A 290 -14.72 7.09 -7.54
CA LEU A 290 -15.88 7.79 -8.08
C LEU A 290 -16.15 9.01 -7.23
N GLY A 291 -16.19 10.18 -7.84
CA GLY A 291 -16.35 11.44 -7.12
C GLY A 291 -17.25 12.45 -7.81
N VAL A 292 -17.65 13.43 -7.04
CA VAL A 292 -18.28 14.66 -7.51
C VAL A 292 -17.29 15.81 -7.36
N ASN A 293 -17.27 16.70 -8.31
CA ASN A 293 -16.37 17.85 -8.34
C ASN A 293 -17.10 19.13 -8.70
N LEU A 294 -16.64 20.23 -8.12
CA LEU A 294 -17.07 21.57 -8.43
C LEU A 294 -15.90 22.35 -9.03
N LYS A 295 -16.08 22.88 -10.23
CA LYS A 295 -15.13 23.75 -10.92
C LYS A 295 -15.59 25.17 -10.89
N TYR A 296 -14.67 26.09 -10.68
CA TYR A 296 -14.89 27.53 -10.79
C TYR A 296 -13.89 28.11 -11.78
N LEU A 297 -14.42 28.76 -12.83
CA LEU A 297 -13.64 29.40 -13.90
C LEU A 297 -13.43 30.89 -13.56
N PHE A 298 -12.22 31.41 -13.77
CA PHE A 298 -11.86 32.81 -13.48
C PHE A 298 -10.88 33.39 -14.49
#